data_2afa9756da09ed2e4e7601f2a7dca10d
#
_entry.id   2afa9756da09ed2e4e7601f2a7dca10d
#
_cell.length_a   1.000
_cell.length_b   1.000
_cell.length_c   1.000
_cell.angle_alpha   90.00
_cell.angle_beta   90.00
_cell.angle_gamma   90.00
#
_symmetry.space_group_name_H-M   'P 1'
#
loop_
_entity.id
_entity.type
_entity.pdbx_description
1 polymer ?
#
loop_
_entity_poly.entity_id
_entity_poly.type
_entity_poly.pdbx_seq_one_letter_code
_entity_poly.pdbx_strand_id
1 'polypeptide(L)'
;MAKVVSSKKKGAEKKELKVSSILITQPRPDTEKSPYFDLAKKHNIKLDFHAFIRVEGLSGKDFRKQRIDIAEYTAIIFTSRYAIDHFFRICEELKVKVSQDMKYFCITEAVALYLQKFILYRKRKVFFSADGSTQGLMDVIGKHKNEKYILPVSDSGKTDVAQYLQKHNIKYTDATLYRMASNDIGPVMALPYDMIVFFSPFSVQTLFEFNPTFKQNGTLIGAFGPTTSKAVEDSGLRLDVKAPAVNAPSMVSALELFLST
;
A
#
# COMPACT_ATOMS: atom_id res chain seq x y z
N MET A 1 37.11 -12.72 59.17
CA MET A 1 35.62 -12.79 59.13
C MET A 1 35.15 -11.70 58.19
N ALA A 2 34.84 -12.05 56.94
CA ALA A 2 34.32 -11.13 55.93
C ALA A 2 32.84 -11.47 55.68
N LYS A 3 31.96 -10.49 55.94
CA LYS A 3 30.51 -10.62 55.69
C LYS A 3 30.26 -10.37 54.20
N VAL A 4 29.76 -11.39 53.51
CA VAL A 4 29.20 -11.28 52.16
C VAL A 4 27.80 -10.66 52.27
N VAL A 5 27.65 -9.46 51.73
CA VAL A 5 26.36 -8.78 51.57
C VAL A 5 25.71 -9.28 50.25
N SER A 6 24.69 -10.14 50.39
CA SER A 6 23.88 -10.56 49.28
C SER A 6 22.92 -9.45 48.87
N SER A 7 23.14 -8.81 47.71
CA SER A 7 22.17 -7.90 47.09
C SER A 7 21.08 -8.67 46.40
N LYS A 8 19.92 -8.72 47.01
CA LYS A 8 18.67 -9.18 46.36
C LYS A 8 18.31 -8.22 45.23
N LYS A 9 18.49 -8.65 43.99
CA LYS A 9 17.86 -7.99 42.82
C LYS A 9 16.34 -8.16 42.97
N LYS A 10 15.63 -7.04 43.16
CA LYS A 10 14.17 -6.99 43.07
C LYS A 10 13.77 -7.46 41.69
N GLY A 11 13.00 -8.54 41.62
CA GLY A 11 12.36 -9.01 40.39
C GLY A 11 11.43 -7.92 39.88
N ALA A 12 11.66 -7.48 38.65
CA ALA A 12 10.71 -6.67 37.91
C ALA A 12 9.51 -7.60 37.61
N GLU A 13 8.36 -7.34 38.24
CA GLU A 13 7.10 -7.95 37.83
C GLU A 13 6.90 -7.71 36.34
N LYS A 14 6.89 -8.76 35.54
CA LYS A 14 6.41 -8.72 34.16
C LYS A 14 4.93 -8.36 34.24
N LYS A 15 4.62 -7.08 34.05
CA LYS A 15 3.25 -6.62 33.84
C LYS A 15 2.78 -7.31 32.57
N GLU A 16 1.89 -8.28 32.68
CA GLU A 16 1.20 -8.89 31.54
C GLU A 16 0.57 -7.73 30.74
N LEU A 17 1.12 -7.45 29.55
CA LEU A 17 0.60 -6.46 28.63
C LEU A 17 -0.68 -7.04 28.02
N LYS A 18 -1.80 -6.84 28.68
CA LYS A 18 -3.11 -7.28 28.19
C LYS A 18 -3.55 -6.34 27.07
N VAL A 19 -3.41 -6.79 25.83
CA VAL A 19 -3.94 -6.08 24.65
C VAL A 19 -5.43 -6.35 24.57
N SER A 20 -6.25 -5.30 24.59
CA SER A 20 -7.71 -5.38 24.49
C SER A 20 -8.25 -4.64 23.26
N SER A 21 -7.46 -3.74 22.67
CA SER A 21 -7.85 -2.92 21.52
C SER A 21 -6.69 -2.72 20.54
N ILE A 22 -6.96 -2.96 19.26
CA ILE A 22 -5.98 -2.78 18.18
C ILE A 22 -6.58 -1.91 17.07
N LEU A 23 -5.86 -0.89 16.65
CA LEU A 23 -6.18 -0.09 15.49
C LEU A 23 -5.39 -0.61 14.28
N ILE A 24 -6.09 -1.04 13.24
CA ILE A 24 -5.54 -1.45 11.95
C ILE A 24 -5.63 -0.25 10.99
N THR A 25 -4.49 0.27 10.51
CA THR A 25 -4.45 1.49 9.67
C THR A 25 -4.80 1.22 8.20
N GLN A 26 -5.68 0.26 7.95
CA GLN A 26 -6.23 -0.10 6.65
C GLN A 26 -7.75 0.00 6.65
N PRO A 27 -8.40 0.04 5.47
CA PRO A 27 -9.85 -0.10 5.37
C PRO A 27 -10.33 -1.41 6.01
N ARG A 28 -11.55 -1.38 6.56
CA ARG A 28 -12.19 -2.61 7.04
C ARG A 28 -12.33 -3.60 5.88
N PRO A 29 -12.02 -4.89 6.07
CA PRO A 29 -12.26 -5.91 5.05
C PRO A 29 -13.73 -5.98 4.65
N ASP A 30 -14.00 -6.10 3.34
CA ASP A 30 -15.36 -6.19 2.79
C ASP A 30 -16.05 -7.53 3.11
N THR A 31 -15.28 -8.54 3.52
CA THR A 31 -15.81 -9.88 3.83
C THR A 31 -15.75 -10.17 5.32
N GLU A 32 -16.85 -10.66 5.87
CA GLU A 32 -16.93 -11.14 7.25
C GLU A 32 -16.06 -12.39 7.52
N LYS A 33 -15.53 -13.03 6.47
CA LYS A 33 -14.60 -14.17 6.57
C LYS A 33 -13.12 -13.74 6.68
N SER A 34 -12.86 -12.49 6.98
CA SER A 34 -11.48 -12.03 7.14
C SER A 34 -10.84 -12.66 8.39
N PRO A 35 -9.61 -13.18 8.29
CA PRO A 35 -8.88 -13.76 9.42
C PRO A 35 -8.68 -12.81 10.62
N TYR A 36 -8.80 -11.51 10.39
CA TYR A 36 -8.78 -10.50 11.47
C TYR A 36 -9.95 -10.67 12.44
N PHE A 37 -11.14 -11.02 11.95
CA PHE A 37 -12.31 -11.20 12.82
C PHE A 37 -12.22 -12.48 13.64
N ASP A 38 -11.64 -13.54 13.11
CA ASP A 38 -11.35 -14.76 13.84
C ASP A 38 -10.32 -14.50 14.95
N LEU A 39 -9.25 -13.74 14.65
CA LEU A 39 -8.27 -13.31 15.63
C LEU A 39 -8.92 -12.52 16.77
N ALA A 40 -9.75 -11.53 16.43
CA ALA A 40 -10.46 -10.70 17.40
C ALA A 40 -11.33 -11.53 18.35
N LYS A 41 -12.09 -12.47 17.78
CA LYS A 41 -12.96 -13.37 18.54
C LYS A 41 -12.17 -14.31 19.45
N LYS A 42 -11.09 -14.89 18.94
CA LYS A 42 -10.25 -15.86 19.66
C LYS A 42 -9.61 -15.23 20.89
N HIS A 43 -9.07 -14.01 20.76
CA HIS A 43 -8.35 -13.32 21.85
C HIS A 43 -9.23 -12.33 22.63
N ASN A 44 -10.52 -12.24 22.32
CA ASN A 44 -11.47 -11.29 22.92
C ASN A 44 -10.96 -9.84 22.90
N ILE A 45 -10.47 -9.40 21.72
CA ILE A 45 -9.94 -8.07 21.49
C ILE A 45 -10.85 -7.27 20.54
N LYS A 46 -10.88 -5.95 20.73
CA LYS A 46 -11.55 -5.03 19.83
C LYS A 46 -10.60 -4.69 18.68
N LEU A 47 -11.01 -4.93 17.43
CA LEU A 47 -10.30 -4.47 16.24
C LEU A 47 -11.07 -3.33 15.61
N ASP A 48 -10.44 -2.17 15.54
CA ASP A 48 -10.92 -1.05 14.76
C ASP A 48 -10.09 -0.90 13.47
N PHE A 49 -10.77 -0.58 12.37
CA PHE A 49 -10.14 -0.37 11.07
C PHE A 49 -10.37 1.08 10.67
N HIS A 50 -9.29 1.76 10.36
CA HIS A 50 -9.37 3.11 9.80
C HIS A 50 -8.23 3.32 8.81
N ALA A 51 -8.58 3.55 7.54
CA ALA A 51 -7.57 3.83 6.53
C ALA A 51 -6.90 5.17 6.83
N PHE A 52 -5.59 5.18 7.12
CA PHE A 52 -4.82 6.40 7.35
C PHE A 52 -4.52 7.15 6.06
N ILE A 53 -4.61 6.44 4.94
CA ILE A 53 -4.33 6.98 3.61
C ILE A 53 -5.51 6.75 2.67
N ARG A 54 -5.68 7.67 1.74
CA ARG A 54 -6.63 7.54 0.62
C ARG A 54 -5.93 7.85 -0.68
N VAL A 55 -6.48 7.33 -1.76
CA VAL A 55 -6.05 7.66 -3.11
C VAL A 55 -6.92 8.79 -3.64
N GLU A 56 -6.32 9.93 -3.97
CA GLU A 56 -7.00 11.05 -4.59
C GLU A 56 -6.64 11.16 -6.06
N GLY A 57 -7.64 11.17 -6.94
CA GLY A 57 -7.43 11.44 -8.36
C GLY A 57 -7.01 12.89 -8.58
N LEU A 58 -6.02 13.13 -9.43
CA LEU A 58 -5.72 14.47 -9.90
C LEU A 58 -6.88 15.00 -10.76
N SER A 59 -7.12 16.31 -10.68
CA SER A 59 -8.08 16.98 -11.57
C SER A 59 -7.55 17.03 -13.01
N GLY A 60 -8.45 17.12 -14.00
CA GLY A 60 -8.05 17.33 -15.38
C GLY A 60 -7.25 18.63 -15.57
N LYS A 61 -7.52 19.66 -14.75
CA LYS A 61 -6.73 20.91 -14.73
C LYS A 61 -5.27 20.64 -14.33
N ASP A 62 -5.05 19.81 -13.30
CA ASP A 62 -3.71 19.47 -12.83
C ASP A 62 -3.00 18.52 -13.80
N PHE A 63 -3.73 17.58 -14.40
CA PHE A 63 -3.19 16.71 -15.43
C PHE A 63 -2.68 17.52 -16.65
N ARG A 64 -3.41 18.54 -17.10
CA ARG A 64 -2.97 19.41 -18.23
C ARG A 64 -1.62 20.10 -17.98
N LYS A 65 -1.25 20.34 -16.71
CA LYS A 65 0.07 20.93 -16.38
C LYS A 65 1.23 20.01 -16.77
N GLN A 66 0.99 18.71 -16.88
CA GLN A 66 2.00 17.72 -17.30
C GLN A 66 2.27 17.77 -18.83
N ARG A 67 1.43 18.47 -19.61
CA ARG A 67 1.57 18.62 -21.09
C ARG A 67 1.62 17.28 -21.83
N ILE A 68 0.85 16.29 -21.35
CA ILE A 68 0.74 14.96 -21.94
C ILE A 68 -0.48 14.94 -22.85
N ASP A 69 -0.28 14.69 -24.15
CA ASP A 69 -1.36 14.39 -25.07
C ASP A 69 -1.54 12.88 -25.19
N ILE A 70 -2.60 12.38 -24.59
CA ILE A 70 -2.92 10.94 -24.56
C ILE A 70 -3.08 10.37 -25.98
N ALA A 71 -3.53 11.18 -26.94
CA ALA A 71 -3.75 10.73 -28.30
C ALA A 71 -2.46 10.37 -29.07
N GLU A 72 -1.31 10.85 -28.61
CA GLU A 72 -0.02 10.54 -29.21
C GLU A 72 0.54 9.16 -28.85
N TYR A 73 -0.06 8.47 -27.88
CA TYR A 73 0.43 7.17 -27.39
C TYR A 73 -0.26 6.02 -28.10
N THR A 74 0.49 4.94 -28.30
CA THR A 74 0.00 3.72 -28.95
C THR A 74 -0.24 2.58 -27.98
N ALA A 75 0.31 2.71 -26.76
CA ALA A 75 0.20 1.70 -25.70
C ALA A 75 0.10 2.32 -24.31
N ILE A 76 -0.61 1.62 -23.42
CA ILE A 76 -0.75 1.98 -22.01
C ILE A 76 -0.31 0.80 -21.14
N ILE A 77 0.41 1.09 -20.05
CA ILE A 77 0.81 0.10 -19.05
C ILE A 77 0.00 0.30 -17.78
N PHE A 78 -0.79 -0.69 -17.37
CA PHE A 78 -1.58 -0.66 -16.14
C PHE A 78 -1.03 -1.62 -15.10
N THR A 79 -0.60 -1.08 -13.96
CA THR A 79 -0.08 -1.83 -12.82
C THR A 79 -1.13 -2.07 -11.72
N SER A 80 -2.30 -1.44 -11.82
CA SER A 80 -3.38 -1.58 -10.85
C SER A 80 -4.74 -1.20 -11.43
N ARG A 81 -5.83 -1.58 -10.74
CA ARG A 81 -7.18 -1.13 -11.08
C ARG A 81 -7.35 0.37 -10.86
N TYR A 82 -6.72 0.95 -9.83
CA TYR A 82 -6.72 2.40 -9.60
C TYR A 82 -6.15 3.18 -10.80
N ALA A 83 -5.07 2.68 -11.39
CA ALA A 83 -4.49 3.28 -12.59
C ALA A 83 -5.49 3.30 -13.76
N ILE A 84 -6.28 2.24 -13.93
CA ILE A 84 -7.33 2.15 -14.95
C ILE A 84 -8.44 3.17 -14.65
N ASP A 85 -8.99 3.14 -13.44
CA ASP A 85 -10.10 4.03 -13.05
C ASP A 85 -9.73 5.49 -13.24
N HIS A 86 -8.56 5.90 -12.76
CA HIS A 86 -8.10 7.29 -12.88
C HIS A 86 -7.72 7.68 -14.31
N PHE A 87 -7.20 6.76 -15.11
CA PHE A 87 -6.91 7.04 -16.52
C PHE A 87 -8.19 7.35 -17.31
N PHE A 88 -9.20 6.47 -17.22
CA PHE A 88 -10.45 6.69 -17.95
C PHE A 88 -11.24 7.87 -17.39
N ARG A 89 -11.21 8.12 -16.09
CA ARG A 89 -11.79 9.32 -15.48
C ARG A 89 -11.15 10.59 -16.07
N ILE A 90 -9.83 10.65 -16.20
CA ILE A 90 -9.14 11.80 -16.82
C ILE A 90 -9.51 11.92 -18.30
N CYS A 91 -9.58 10.82 -19.04
CA CYS A 91 -10.01 10.85 -20.44
C CYS A 91 -11.42 11.43 -20.59
N GLU A 92 -12.36 11.04 -19.71
CA GLU A 92 -13.72 11.56 -19.68
C GLU A 92 -13.76 13.06 -19.34
N GLU A 93 -13.07 13.48 -18.27
CA GLU A 93 -13.01 14.86 -17.81
C GLU A 93 -12.40 15.80 -18.88
N LEU A 94 -11.40 15.32 -19.60
CA LEU A 94 -10.74 16.07 -20.68
C LEU A 94 -11.41 15.88 -22.03
N LYS A 95 -12.43 15.03 -22.15
CA LYS A 95 -13.10 14.67 -23.41
C LYS A 95 -12.15 14.08 -24.45
N VAL A 96 -11.12 13.34 -23.99
CA VAL A 96 -10.16 12.64 -24.85
C VAL A 96 -10.71 11.27 -25.21
N LYS A 97 -10.80 10.98 -26.50
CA LYS A 97 -11.16 9.65 -27.00
C LYS A 97 -9.89 8.80 -27.13
N VAL A 98 -9.82 7.72 -26.38
CA VAL A 98 -8.74 6.74 -26.51
C VAL A 98 -8.87 6.03 -27.86
N SER A 99 -7.77 5.93 -28.60
CA SER A 99 -7.75 5.29 -29.92
C SER A 99 -8.24 3.83 -29.83
N GLN A 100 -9.03 3.41 -30.83
CA GLN A 100 -9.42 2.00 -30.94
C GLN A 100 -8.21 1.08 -31.20
N ASP A 101 -7.07 1.64 -31.63
CA ASP A 101 -5.84 0.91 -31.88
C ASP A 101 -4.91 0.84 -30.68
N MET A 102 -5.27 1.51 -29.60
CA MET A 102 -4.52 1.46 -28.35
C MET A 102 -4.30 0.02 -27.88
N LYS A 103 -3.07 -0.28 -27.48
CA LYS A 103 -2.67 -1.54 -26.84
C LYS A 103 -2.58 -1.35 -25.33
N TYR A 104 -2.96 -2.37 -24.60
CA TYR A 104 -3.03 -2.36 -23.13
C TYR A 104 -2.14 -3.44 -22.57
N PHE A 105 -1.21 -3.06 -21.70
CA PHE A 105 -0.27 -3.96 -21.03
C PHE A 105 -0.56 -3.95 -19.53
N CYS A 106 -0.94 -5.09 -18.97
CA CYS A 106 -1.42 -5.20 -17.61
C CYS A 106 -0.52 -6.10 -16.77
N ILE A 107 -0.30 -5.73 -15.51
CA ILE A 107 0.55 -6.50 -14.59
C ILE A 107 -0.01 -7.91 -14.32
N THR A 108 -1.33 -8.06 -14.31
CA THR A 108 -2.02 -9.35 -14.09
C THR A 108 -3.21 -9.52 -15.00
N GLU A 109 -3.67 -10.76 -15.17
CA GLU A 109 -4.91 -11.05 -15.88
C GLU A 109 -6.13 -10.36 -15.22
N ALA A 110 -6.18 -10.31 -13.88
CA ALA A 110 -7.27 -9.65 -13.16
C ALA A 110 -7.36 -8.15 -13.45
N VAL A 111 -6.22 -7.47 -13.66
CA VAL A 111 -6.17 -6.07 -14.12
C VAL A 111 -6.60 -5.97 -15.57
N ALA A 112 -6.16 -6.90 -16.44
CA ALA A 112 -6.55 -6.93 -17.85
C ALA A 112 -8.07 -7.14 -18.03
N LEU A 113 -8.67 -8.06 -17.27
CA LEU A 113 -10.12 -8.31 -17.31
C LEU A 113 -10.92 -7.10 -16.80
N TYR A 114 -10.37 -6.33 -15.86
CA TYR A 114 -11.02 -5.12 -15.33
C TYR A 114 -11.23 -4.04 -16.41
N LEU A 115 -10.40 -4.01 -17.46
CA LEU A 115 -10.55 -3.11 -18.60
C LEU A 115 -11.87 -3.25 -19.34
N GLN A 116 -12.55 -4.39 -19.24
CA GLN A 116 -13.87 -4.61 -19.86
C GLN A 116 -14.94 -3.59 -19.43
N LYS A 117 -14.74 -2.95 -18.30
CA LYS A 117 -15.63 -1.86 -17.83
C LYS A 117 -15.52 -0.58 -18.67
N PHE A 118 -14.41 -0.39 -19.38
CA PHE A 118 -14.09 0.86 -20.05
C PHE A 118 -13.91 0.75 -21.55
N ILE A 119 -13.55 -0.45 -22.04
CA ILE A 119 -13.24 -0.68 -23.46
C ILE A 119 -13.94 -1.92 -24.02
N LEU A 120 -14.11 -1.95 -25.35
CA LEU A 120 -14.40 -3.20 -26.03
C LEU A 120 -13.17 -4.09 -25.99
N TYR A 121 -13.20 -5.12 -25.13
CA TYR A 121 -12.07 -6.00 -24.88
C TYR A 121 -11.74 -6.85 -26.12
N ARG A 122 -10.52 -6.68 -26.65
CA ARG A 122 -10.02 -7.44 -27.79
C ARG A 122 -8.72 -8.13 -27.38
N LYS A 123 -8.70 -9.46 -27.33
CA LYS A 123 -7.52 -10.28 -26.93
C LYS A 123 -6.23 -9.87 -27.64
N ARG A 124 -6.28 -9.48 -28.90
CA ARG A 124 -5.12 -9.06 -29.69
C ARG A 124 -4.53 -7.69 -29.30
N LYS A 125 -5.21 -6.93 -28.43
CA LYS A 125 -4.79 -5.59 -27.97
C LYS A 125 -4.57 -5.52 -26.46
N VAL A 126 -4.90 -6.56 -25.72
CA VAL A 126 -4.74 -6.62 -24.27
C VAL A 126 -3.75 -7.72 -23.93
N PHE A 127 -2.66 -7.33 -23.33
CA PHE A 127 -1.53 -8.19 -22.97
C PHE A 127 -1.35 -8.15 -21.46
N PHE A 128 -0.94 -9.24 -20.84
CA PHE A 128 -0.69 -9.29 -19.42
C PHE A 128 0.41 -10.31 -19.08
N SER A 129 1.02 -10.15 -17.90
CA SER A 129 1.93 -11.12 -17.35
C SER A 129 1.19 -12.39 -16.94
N ALA A 130 1.70 -13.55 -17.34
CA ALA A 130 1.11 -14.85 -17.01
C ALA A 130 1.27 -15.23 -15.53
N ASP A 131 2.35 -14.76 -14.90
CA ASP A 131 2.71 -15.01 -13.50
C ASP A 131 2.40 -13.83 -12.57
N GLY A 132 1.90 -12.71 -13.11
CA GLY A 132 1.60 -11.49 -12.37
C GLY A 132 2.85 -10.73 -11.89
N SER A 133 4.04 -11.14 -12.32
CA SER A 133 5.29 -10.47 -11.94
C SER A 133 5.58 -9.27 -12.84
N THR A 134 6.35 -8.32 -12.30
CA THR A 134 6.90 -7.21 -13.10
C THR A 134 7.77 -7.74 -14.23
N GLN A 135 8.58 -8.77 -13.99
CA GLN A 135 9.43 -9.37 -15.01
C GLN A 135 8.61 -9.97 -16.16
N GLY A 136 7.56 -10.74 -15.85
CA GLY A 136 6.67 -11.30 -16.88
C GLY A 136 5.99 -10.23 -17.72
N LEU A 137 5.59 -9.09 -17.12
CA LEU A 137 5.09 -7.94 -17.88
C LEU A 137 6.16 -7.36 -18.79
N MET A 138 7.41 -7.26 -18.33
CA MET A 138 8.52 -6.73 -19.11
C MET A 138 8.85 -7.62 -20.31
N ASP A 139 8.75 -8.95 -20.16
CA ASP A 139 8.96 -9.91 -21.26
C ASP A 139 7.90 -9.73 -22.36
N VAL A 140 6.67 -9.40 -21.96
CA VAL A 140 5.59 -9.07 -22.91
C VAL A 140 5.86 -7.75 -23.61
N ILE A 141 6.20 -6.69 -22.87
CA ILE A 141 6.54 -5.35 -23.41
C ILE A 141 7.75 -5.45 -24.33
N GLY A 142 8.73 -6.29 -24.00
CA GLY A 142 9.92 -6.52 -24.81
C GLY A 142 9.65 -6.99 -26.25
N LYS A 143 8.47 -7.62 -26.49
CA LYS A 143 8.01 -8.04 -27.83
C LYS A 143 7.33 -6.86 -28.61
N HIS A 144 7.10 -5.72 -27.95
CA HIS A 144 6.39 -4.57 -28.48
C HIS A 144 7.18 -3.25 -28.31
N LYS A 145 8.51 -3.28 -28.48
CA LYS A 145 9.42 -2.14 -28.19
C LYS A 145 9.16 -0.88 -29.01
N ASN A 146 8.45 -1.00 -30.13
CA ASN A 146 8.17 0.11 -31.03
C ASN A 146 6.95 0.95 -30.62
N GLU A 147 6.24 0.54 -29.57
CA GLU A 147 5.10 1.31 -29.06
C GLU A 147 5.57 2.54 -28.30
N LYS A 148 4.76 3.59 -28.34
CA LYS A 148 4.91 4.78 -27.50
C LYS A 148 4.05 4.60 -26.25
N TYR A 149 4.69 4.32 -25.12
CA TYR A 149 4.01 3.95 -23.90
C TYR A 149 3.64 5.15 -23.04
N ILE A 150 2.41 5.15 -22.49
CA ILE A 150 2.04 5.97 -21.35
C ILE A 150 1.90 5.06 -20.12
N LEU A 151 2.49 5.47 -18.99
CA LEU A 151 2.48 4.74 -17.73
C LEU A 151 1.73 5.57 -16.68
N PRO A 152 0.47 5.25 -16.40
CA PRO A 152 -0.26 5.81 -15.27
C PRO A 152 0.40 5.51 -13.94
N VAL A 153 0.75 6.54 -13.19
CA VAL A 153 1.45 6.45 -11.90
C VAL A 153 0.79 7.33 -10.85
N SER A 154 1.13 7.07 -9.58
CA SER A 154 0.91 8.02 -8.49
C SER A 154 2.05 9.03 -8.40
N ASP A 155 1.87 10.07 -7.61
CA ASP A 155 2.91 11.06 -7.32
C ASP A 155 4.03 10.54 -6.39
N SER A 156 3.90 9.33 -5.84
CA SER A 156 4.81 8.77 -4.84
C SER A 156 6.14 8.24 -5.39
N GLY A 157 6.45 8.49 -6.66
CA GLY A 157 7.78 8.21 -7.21
C GLY A 157 7.85 7.11 -8.27
N LYS A 158 9.08 6.76 -8.66
CA LYS A 158 9.35 5.80 -9.72
C LYS A 158 8.96 4.37 -9.33
N THR A 159 8.20 3.73 -10.20
CA THR A 159 7.83 2.32 -10.06
C THR A 159 8.94 1.41 -10.62
N ASP A 160 8.97 0.13 -10.20
CA ASP A 160 9.87 -0.88 -10.77
C ASP A 160 9.70 -0.98 -12.30
N VAL A 161 8.46 -0.79 -12.77
CA VAL A 161 8.13 -0.75 -14.20
C VAL A 161 8.85 0.40 -14.89
N ALA A 162 8.78 1.62 -14.34
CA ALA A 162 9.47 2.79 -14.89
C ALA A 162 10.99 2.60 -14.93
N GLN A 163 11.57 2.04 -13.86
CA GLN A 163 13.01 1.75 -13.82
C GLN A 163 13.43 0.74 -14.89
N TYR A 164 12.63 -0.30 -15.11
CA TYR A 164 12.91 -1.29 -16.15
C TYR A 164 12.82 -0.66 -17.55
N LEU A 165 11.76 0.09 -17.85
CA LEU A 165 11.58 0.74 -19.15
C LEU A 165 12.76 1.65 -19.47
N GLN A 166 13.21 2.44 -18.48
CA GLN A 166 14.38 3.31 -18.59
C GLN A 166 15.67 2.49 -18.87
N LYS A 167 15.92 1.43 -18.12
CA LYS A 167 17.08 0.56 -18.27
C LYS A 167 17.18 -0.07 -19.67
N HIS A 168 16.03 -0.40 -20.27
CA HIS A 168 15.96 -1.06 -21.57
C HIS A 168 15.72 -0.10 -22.75
N ASN A 169 15.83 1.22 -22.51
CA ASN A 169 15.64 2.26 -23.53
C ASN A 169 14.27 2.18 -24.24
N ILE A 170 13.23 1.75 -23.53
CA ILE A 170 11.86 1.73 -24.06
C ILE A 170 11.25 3.12 -23.82
N LYS A 171 10.72 3.72 -24.88
CA LYS A 171 10.11 5.06 -24.82
C LYS A 171 8.81 5.01 -24.03
N TYR A 172 8.75 5.76 -22.94
CA TYR A 172 7.55 5.89 -22.13
C TYR A 172 7.44 7.29 -21.52
N THR A 173 6.25 7.62 -21.06
CA THR A 173 5.97 8.84 -20.31
C THR A 173 5.17 8.47 -19.06
N ASP A 174 5.67 8.88 -17.90
CA ASP A 174 4.91 8.80 -16.65
C ASP A 174 3.76 9.80 -16.69
N ALA A 175 2.54 9.32 -16.47
CA ALA A 175 1.34 10.14 -16.34
C ALA A 175 0.84 10.07 -14.89
N THR A 176 1.10 11.10 -14.12
CA THR A 176 0.60 11.18 -12.74
C THR A 176 -0.91 11.43 -12.78
N LEU A 177 -1.68 10.45 -12.32
CA LEU A 177 -3.15 10.49 -12.38
C LEU A 177 -3.81 10.56 -11.00
N TYR A 178 -3.09 10.19 -9.97
CA TYR A 178 -3.58 10.16 -8.59
C TYR A 178 -2.41 10.36 -7.62
N ARG A 179 -2.77 10.70 -6.40
CA ARG A 179 -1.80 10.85 -5.30
C ARG A 179 -2.27 10.10 -4.06
N MET A 180 -1.30 9.77 -3.22
CA MET A 180 -1.60 9.32 -1.87
C MET A 180 -1.84 10.55 -1.01
N ALA A 181 -2.91 10.56 -0.26
CA ALA A 181 -3.24 11.64 0.66
C ALA A 181 -3.59 11.08 2.04
N SER A 182 -3.27 11.82 3.07
CA SER A 182 -3.65 11.48 4.43
C SER A 182 -5.16 11.58 4.61
N ASN A 183 -5.75 10.60 5.30
CA ASN A 183 -7.12 10.71 5.80
C ASN A 183 -7.15 11.49 7.10
N ASP A 184 -8.33 12.00 7.44
CA ASP A 184 -8.58 12.51 8.79
C ASP A 184 -8.57 11.34 9.78
N ILE A 185 -7.55 11.28 10.62
CA ILE A 185 -7.40 10.27 11.67
C ILE A 185 -7.74 10.82 13.07
N GLY A 186 -8.09 12.10 13.18
CA GLY A 186 -8.43 12.74 14.46
C GLY A 186 -9.44 11.95 15.28
N PRO A 187 -10.57 11.51 14.72
CA PRO A 187 -11.58 10.76 15.46
C PRO A 187 -11.07 9.44 16.07
N VAL A 188 -10.22 8.70 15.35
CA VAL A 188 -9.70 7.42 15.86
C VAL A 188 -8.53 7.63 16.80
N MET A 189 -7.71 8.65 16.60
CA MET A 189 -6.60 8.97 17.50
C MET A 189 -7.02 9.60 18.82
N ALA A 190 -8.28 10.01 18.95
CA ALA A 190 -8.89 10.42 20.23
C ALA A 190 -9.21 9.23 21.12
N LEU A 191 -9.22 8.00 20.60
CA LEU A 191 -9.50 6.78 21.36
C LEU A 191 -8.20 6.15 21.84
N PRO A 192 -8.20 5.54 23.05
CA PRO A 192 -7.05 4.80 23.55
C PRO A 192 -6.98 3.43 22.85
N TYR A 193 -5.87 3.18 22.15
CA TYR A 193 -5.56 1.84 21.63
C TYR A 193 -4.34 1.28 22.32
N ASP A 194 -4.39 -0.01 22.66
CA ASP A 194 -3.25 -0.73 23.21
C ASP A 194 -2.21 -1.01 22.13
N MET A 195 -2.65 -1.12 20.85
CA MET A 195 -1.76 -1.34 19.71
C MET A 195 -2.24 -0.61 18.47
N ILE A 196 -1.29 -0.10 17.67
CA ILE A 196 -1.53 0.47 16.33
C ILE A 196 -0.68 -0.32 15.33
N VAL A 197 -1.30 -0.75 14.21
CA VAL A 197 -0.64 -1.56 13.18
C VAL A 197 -0.57 -0.81 11.86
N PHE A 198 0.65 -0.58 11.36
CA PHE A 198 0.95 0.14 10.13
C PHE A 198 1.26 -0.81 8.97
N PHE A 199 0.85 -0.41 7.75
CA PHE A 199 1.04 -1.18 6.52
C PHE A 199 1.80 -0.43 5.43
N SER A 200 2.14 0.82 5.66
CA SER A 200 2.95 1.62 4.73
C SER A 200 3.73 2.70 5.48
N PRO A 201 4.87 3.15 4.94
CA PRO A 201 5.59 4.31 5.47
C PRO A 201 4.72 5.56 5.52
N PHE A 202 3.86 5.76 4.52
CA PHE A 202 2.98 6.93 4.45
C PHE A 202 1.96 6.96 5.59
N SER A 203 1.45 5.81 6.05
CA SER A 203 0.55 5.77 7.22
C SER A 203 1.25 6.14 8.52
N VAL A 204 2.56 5.88 8.65
CA VAL A 204 3.38 6.38 9.77
C VAL A 204 3.53 7.90 9.69
N GLN A 205 3.79 8.45 8.51
CA GLN A 205 3.85 9.90 8.30
C GLN A 205 2.51 10.57 8.62
N THR A 206 1.39 9.99 8.21
CA THR A 206 0.04 10.47 8.53
C THR A 206 -0.18 10.58 10.03
N LEU A 207 0.30 9.62 10.84
CA LEU A 207 0.21 9.72 12.30
C LEU A 207 0.83 11.02 12.81
N PHE A 208 2.05 11.38 12.37
CA PHE A 208 2.76 12.57 12.81
C PHE A 208 2.25 13.86 12.15
N GLU A 209 1.65 13.77 10.97
CA GLU A 209 0.98 14.91 10.33
C GLU A 209 -0.22 15.39 11.17
N PHE A 210 -1.03 14.47 11.66
CA PHE A 210 -2.21 14.77 12.50
C PHE A 210 -1.90 14.88 13.99
N ASN A 211 -0.83 14.26 14.46
CA ASN A 211 -0.40 14.32 15.85
C ASN A 211 1.13 14.48 15.94
N PRO A 212 1.67 15.68 15.67
CA PRO A 212 3.12 15.94 15.68
C PRO A 212 3.81 15.65 17.00
N THR A 213 3.06 15.65 18.09
CA THR A 213 3.56 15.41 19.46
C THR A 213 3.27 13.99 19.94
N PHE A 214 2.88 13.09 19.05
CA PHE A 214 2.58 11.70 19.42
C PHE A 214 3.73 11.07 20.20
N LYS A 215 3.38 10.50 21.34
CA LYS A 215 4.30 9.73 22.20
C LYS A 215 3.73 8.33 22.33
N GLN A 216 4.52 7.34 21.96
CA GLN A 216 4.11 5.95 22.00
C GLN A 216 3.73 5.48 23.41
N ASN A 217 4.50 5.92 24.44
CA ASN A 217 4.31 5.50 25.84
C ASN A 217 4.16 3.97 25.95
N GLY A 218 2.98 3.50 26.42
CA GLY A 218 2.64 2.09 26.54
C GLY A 218 2.00 1.47 25.31
N THR A 219 1.66 2.26 24.27
CA THR A 219 1.05 1.76 23.03
C THR A 219 2.03 0.89 22.27
N LEU A 220 1.60 -0.30 21.87
CA LEU A 220 2.39 -1.20 21.04
C LEU A 220 2.28 -0.81 19.56
N ILE A 221 3.36 -1.01 18.81
CA ILE A 221 3.38 -0.71 17.38
C ILE A 221 3.68 -1.98 16.58
N GLY A 222 2.78 -2.30 15.65
CA GLY A 222 2.99 -3.32 14.63
C GLY A 222 3.30 -2.70 13.27
N ALA A 223 4.15 -3.36 12.46
CA ALA A 223 4.43 -2.94 11.10
C ALA A 223 4.52 -4.13 10.12
N PHE A 224 3.87 -3.98 8.97
CA PHE A 224 3.96 -4.94 7.88
C PHE A 224 4.89 -4.43 6.77
N GLY A 225 5.90 -5.25 6.47
CA GLY A 225 6.90 -4.99 5.45
C GLY A 225 8.14 -4.25 5.95
N PRO A 226 9.30 -4.48 5.31
CA PRO A 226 10.59 -3.93 5.76
C PRO A 226 10.63 -2.41 5.69
N THR A 227 10.02 -1.79 4.66
CA THR A 227 9.98 -0.34 4.49
C THR A 227 9.11 0.34 5.55
N THR A 228 7.98 -0.27 5.93
CA THR A 228 7.11 0.22 7.01
C THR A 228 7.81 0.09 8.36
N SER A 229 8.44 -1.06 8.62
CA SER A 229 9.23 -1.29 9.85
C SER A 229 10.30 -0.23 10.02
N LYS A 230 11.06 0.04 8.94
CA LYS A 230 12.08 1.09 8.93
C LYS A 230 11.48 2.47 9.19
N ALA A 231 10.35 2.81 8.59
CA ALA A 231 9.70 4.10 8.81
C ALA A 231 9.22 4.29 10.27
N VAL A 232 8.76 3.23 10.93
CA VAL A 232 8.42 3.24 12.36
C VAL A 232 9.68 3.56 13.19
N GLU A 233 10.77 2.83 12.96
CA GLU A 233 12.04 3.01 13.68
C GLU A 233 12.66 4.39 13.42
N ASP A 234 12.69 4.84 12.16
CA ASP A 234 13.22 6.17 11.76
C ASP A 234 12.40 7.32 12.39
N SER A 235 11.13 7.08 12.73
CA SER A 235 10.28 8.04 13.43
C SER A 235 10.45 8.03 14.95
N GLY A 236 11.41 7.27 15.49
CA GLY A 236 11.70 7.17 16.92
C GLY A 236 10.68 6.31 17.69
N LEU A 237 9.85 5.55 17.00
CA LEU A 237 8.89 4.62 17.63
C LEU A 237 9.55 3.25 17.87
N ARG A 238 9.16 2.61 18.97
CA ARG A 238 9.53 1.21 19.25
C ARG A 238 8.65 0.27 18.41
N LEU A 239 9.25 -0.61 17.64
CA LEU A 239 8.57 -1.63 16.88
C LEU A 239 8.41 -2.90 17.74
N ASP A 240 7.18 -3.26 18.08
CA ASP A 240 6.85 -4.39 18.96
C ASP A 240 6.46 -5.65 18.18
N VAL A 241 5.77 -5.49 17.03
CA VAL A 241 5.34 -6.60 16.17
C VAL A 241 5.75 -6.35 14.74
N LYS A 242 6.56 -7.26 14.18
CA LYS A 242 7.06 -7.18 12.79
C LYS A 242 6.54 -8.34 11.95
N ALA A 243 5.99 -8.02 10.79
CA ALA A 243 5.63 -8.98 9.76
C ALA A 243 6.09 -8.49 8.38
N PRO A 244 6.35 -9.39 7.40
CA PRO A 244 6.45 -10.83 7.58
C PRO A 244 7.68 -11.25 8.38
N ALA A 245 7.60 -12.38 9.08
CA ALA A 245 8.69 -13.04 9.79
C ALA A 245 8.65 -14.55 9.49
N VAL A 246 9.70 -15.29 9.85
CA VAL A 246 9.85 -16.72 9.52
C VAL A 246 8.61 -17.54 9.87
N ASN A 247 8.02 -17.33 11.05
CA ASN A 247 6.84 -18.06 11.49
C ASN A 247 5.54 -17.23 11.41
N ALA A 248 5.59 -16.05 10.77
CA ALA A 248 4.48 -15.11 10.68
C ALA A 248 4.50 -14.40 9.30
N PRO A 249 4.07 -15.08 8.21
CA PRO A 249 4.10 -14.53 6.86
C PRO A 249 3.08 -13.41 6.64
N SER A 250 2.08 -13.28 7.53
CA SER A 250 1.06 -12.22 7.49
C SER A 250 1.03 -11.45 8.80
N MET A 251 0.42 -10.25 8.79
CA MET A 251 0.22 -9.49 10.02
C MET A 251 -0.71 -10.22 10.99
N VAL A 252 -1.74 -10.92 10.49
CA VAL A 252 -2.63 -11.72 11.34
C VAL A 252 -1.85 -12.80 12.07
N SER A 253 -0.97 -13.54 11.37
CA SER A 253 -0.14 -14.57 12.02
C SER A 253 0.87 -14.00 13.00
N ALA A 254 1.39 -12.79 12.74
CA ALA A 254 2.28 -12.10 13.69
C ALA A 254 1.55 -11.66 14.97
N LEU A 255 0.34 -11.10 14.81
CA LEU A 255 -0.52 -10.74 15.94
C LEU A 255 -0.95 -11.97 16.74
N GLU A 256 -1.30 -13.07 16.07
CA GLU A 256 -1.65 -14.33 16.70
C GLU A 256 -0.52 -14.85 17.60
N LEU A 257 0.71 -14.86 17.09
CA LEU A 257 1.88 -15.26 17.88
C LEU A 257 2.10 -14.34 19.07
N PHE A 258 2.02 -13.02 18.85
CA PHE A 258 2.23 -12.03 19.89
C PHE A 258 1.20 -12.10 21.01
N LEU A 259 -0.09 -12.30 20.67
CA LEU A 259 -1.19 -12.37 21.63
C LEU A 259 -1.26 -13.71 22.37
N SER A 260 -0.54 -14.73 21.90
CA SER A 260 -0.48 -16.06 22.52
C SER A 260 0.69 -16.23 23.49
N THR A 261 1.58 -15.23 23.61
CA THR A 261 2.74 -15.22 24.53
C THR A 261 2.45 -14.43 25.78
#